data_c63b62a5fd4fea041a9cf5f9cfeb8c26
#
_entry.id   c63b62a5fd4fea041a9cf5f9cfeb8c26
#
_cell.length_a   1.000
_cell.length_b   1.000
_cell.length_c   1.000
_cell.angle_alpha   90.00
_cell.angle_beta   90.00
_cell.angle_gamma   90.00
#
_symmetry.space_group_name_H-M   'P 1'
#
loop_
_entity.id
_entity.type
_entity.pdbx_description
1 polymer ?
#
loop_
_entity_poly.entity_id
_entity_poly.type
_entity_poly.pdbx_seq_one_letter_code
_entity_poly.pdbx_strand_id
1 'polypeptide(L)'
;INADDVRRNGAKSKIIGDYQGTGWVPPGMEFKEGDEIWITEGIFKSMAFLHIGRKAISGLSASNLPRKIIKANAGKGITWIIAEDADDAGQNAARKFAKEIREMKEECRIAFPQSGEDWDDAFRDGRLNDAYLQESFWRGYYMLAETALAKAFFHHAKTKQTHHVFDHAYSLYRYKLADKQDEETKYLYPDPECGWNLPSRQIGDYMTKFSNRVEIREICPCKPQFLYIEQDILTGERTNTFYIEFANHTPSMLMSSDGTLYKTPDNFSNALLKYTGFAPFTGSVADLQALHRRWFRNRVKFVRAIPFIGYEAQSNIYIFPDFAYQSGQYQKVNEYGFVTFNRNSVKSNLAGLTIRRNPDEFSGAWLQDYYHAFSLNGMVLLSWWLGSLFAEQIRMKQDSWTFLEYTGAPGAGKSTQIKFCWRLLGVDNYEGFDPNKTTPAGRARQMTQLSNFPVVLLEADRQEDGKKLNLKAFDFNELKDMFNYGAPVRTMGVKTGGSETLKLIFRGSILITQNAEVKASPAVLSRIVHCHCTQDHFTRENAVMADRLKQMSSQELGGFLHAALRNEKT
;
A
#
# COMPACT_ATOMS: atom_id res chain seq x y z
N ILE A 1 32.37 -0.64 -2.73
CA ILE A 1 31.12 0.10 -3.05
C ILE A 1 30.90 1.08 -1.93
N ASN A 2 30.89 2.38 -2.27
CA ASN A 2 30.68 3.43 -1.29
C ASN A 2 29.17 3.53 -0.99
N ALA A 3 28.79 3.62 0.29
CA ALA A 3 27.40 3.77 0.71
C ALA A 3 26.71 4.99 0.05
N ASP A 4 27.47 6.01 -0.33
CA ASP A 4 26.97 7.19 -1.02
C ASP A 4 26.64 6.92 -2.50
N ASP A 5 27.31 5.98 -3.17
CA ASP A 5 26.99 5.57 -4.53
C ASP A 5 25.69 4.76 -4.61
N VAL A 6 25.42 3.94 -3.59
CA VAL A 6 24.14 3.22 -3.46
C VAL A 6 22.97 4.20 -3.23
N ARG A 7 23.20 5.25 -2.42
CA ARG A 7 22.19 6.29 -2.18
C ARG A 7 21.87 7.13 -3.42
N ARG A 8 22.88 7.41 -4.26
CA ARG A 8 22.74 8.23 -5.46
C ARG A 8 22.16 7.48 -6.65
N ASN A 9 22.49 6.21 -6.82
CA ASN A 9 22.19 5.44 -8.05
C ASN A 9 21.20 4.28 -7.85
N GLY A 10 20.80 3.97 -6.61
CA GLY A 10 19.90 2.86 -6.29
C GLY A 10 20.44 1.46 -6.59
N ALA A 11 21.66 1.33 -7.12
CA ALA A 11 22.27 0.07 -7.52
C ALA A 11 23.33 -0.38 -6.53
N LYS A 12 23.25 -1.63 -6.05
CA LYS A 12 24.24 -2.23 -5.13
C LYS A 12 25.57 -2.53 -5.79
N SER A 13 25.62 -2.64 -7.13
CA SER A 13 26.85 -2.90 -7.90
C SER A 13 26.70 -2.36 -9.31
N LYS A 14 27.83 -2.00 -9.94
CA LYS A 14 27.89 -1.60 -11.34
C LYS A 14 28.85 -2.54 -12.08
N ILE A 15 28.35 -3.22 -13.10
CA ILE A 15 29.16 -4.04 -14.00
C ILE A 15 29.62 -3.13 -15.14
N ILE A 16 30.92 -3.13 -15.41
CA ILE A 16 31.52 -2.34 -16.49
C ILE A 16 31.78 -3.29 -17.69
N GLY A 17 31.27 -2.93 -18.85
CA GLY A 17 31.40 -3.68 -20.09
C GLY A 17 30.18 -4.52 -20.45
N ASP A 18 30.22 -5.15 -21.65
CA ASP A 18 29.17 -6.05 -22.10
C ASP A 18 29.39 -7.47 -21.52
N TYR A 19 28.51 -7.84 -20.60
CA TYR A 19 28.52 -9.14 -19.95
C TYR A 19 27.41 -10.09 -20.44
N GLN A 20 26.58 -9.64 -21.37
CA GLN A 20 25.42 -10.42 -21.83
C GLN A 20 25.86 -11.77 -22.44
N GLY A 21 25.25 -12.84 -21.93
CA GLY A 21 25.55 -14.21 -22.34
C GLY A 21 26.90 -14.73 -21.86
N THR A 22 27.69 -13.96 -21.13
CA THR A 22 28.92 -14.39 -20.44
C THR A 22 28.64 -14.63 -18.96
N GLY A 23 29.65 -14.99 -18.18
CA GLY A 23 29.53 -15.19 -16.75
C GLY A 23 30.91 -15.28 -16.11
N TRP A 24 30.91 -15.33 -14.79
CA TRP A 24 32.12 -15.58 -14.01
C TRP A 24 32.31 -17.09 -13.83
N VAL A 25 33.49 -17.58 -14.16
CA VAL A 25 33.94 -18.94 -13.92
C VAL A 25 35.11 -18.90 -12.95
N PRO A 26 35.14 -19.75 -11.92
CA PRO A 26 36.27 -19.81 -11.01
C PRO A 26 37.58 -20.13 -11.76
N PRO A 27 38.69 -19.44 -11.42
CA PRO A 27 39.98 -19.73 -12.02
C PRO A 27 40.36 -21.22 -11.87
N GLY A 28 40.77 -21.87 -12.97
CA GLY A 28 41.17 -23.28 -12.97
C GLY A 28 40.02 -24.29 -12.95
N MET A 29 38.76 -23.85 -13.02
CA MET A 29 37.63 -24.78 -13.09
C MET A 29 37.53 -25.44 -14.49
N GLU A 30 37.56 -26.75 -14.52
CA GLU A 30 37.35 -27.57 -15.73
C GLU A 30 35.91 -28.11 -15.76
N PHE A 31 35.33 -28.15 -16.98
CA PHE A 31 34.03 -28.73 -17.27
C PHE A 31 34.22 -30.15 -17.82
N LYS A 32 33.82 -31.17 -17.03
CA LYS A 32 33.98 -32.59 -17.39
C LYS A 32 32.62 -33.20 -17.75
N GLU A 33 32.67 -34.33 -18.44
CA GLU A 33 31.48 -35.11 -18.74
C GLU A 33 30.74 -35.54 -17.47
N GLY A 34 29.41 -35.32 -17.47
CA GLY A 34 28.53 -35.66 -16.36
C GLY A 34 28.59 -34.72 -15.16
N ASP A 35 29.29 -33.60 -15.25
CA ASP A 35 29.33 -32.59 -14.16
C ASP A 35 27.94 -31.99 -13.85
N GLU A 36 27.70 -31.67 -12.61
CA GLU A 36 26.61 -30.79 -12.14
C GLU A 36 27.18 -29.38 -11.92
N ILE A 37 26.67 -28.40 -12.68
CA ILE A 37 27.16 -27.02 -12.62
C ILE A 37 26.02 -26.09 -12.12
N TRP A 38 26.23 -25.47 -10.98
CA TRP A 38 25.28 -24.53 -10.37
C TRP A 38 25.48 -23.14 -11.00
N ILE A 39 24.38 -22.54 -11.49
CA ILE A 39 24.35 -21.19 -12.07
C ILE A 39 23.65 -20.29 -11.07
N THR A 40 24.34 -19.28 -10.53
CA THR A 40 23.80 -18.33 -9.56
C THR A 40 23.80 -16.92 -10.12
N GLU A 41 22.98 -16.04 -9.55
CA GLU A 41 22.94 -14.61 -9.90
C GLU A 41 24.29 -13.92 -9.66
N GLY A 42 24.89 -14.11 -8.48
CA GLY A 42 26.08 -13.38 -8.02
C GLY A 42 27.29 -14.26 -7.75
N ILE A 43 28.49 -13.67 -7.89
CA ILE A 43 29.76 -14.37 -7.66
C ILE A 43 29.86 -14.92 -6.23
N PHE A 44 29.44 -14.18 -5.21
CA PHE A 44 29.52 -14.64 -3.81
C PHE A 44 28.65 -15.86 -3.57
N LYS A 45 27.44 -15.92 -4.17
CA LYS A 45 26.58 -17.11 -4.13
C LYS A 45 27.27 -18.31 -4.77
N SER A 46 27.95 -18.13 -5.93
CA SER A 46 28.76 -19.21 -6.53
C SER A 46 29.89 -19.65 -5.59
N MET A 47 30.55 -18.72 -4.91
CA MET A 47 31.62 -19.07 -3.95
C MET A 47 31.09 -19.88 -2.77
N ALA A 48 29.86 -19.63 -2.29
CA ALA A 48 29.24 -20.44 -1.25
C ALA A 48 29.08 -21.91 -1.68
N PHE A 49 28.66 -22.16 -2.93
CA PHE A 49 28.59 -23.50 -3.51
C PHE A 49 29.98 -24.16 -3.64
N LEU A 50 31.00 -23.40 -4.09
CA LEU A 50 32.37 -23.92 -4.18
C LEU A 50 32.92 -24.36 -2.82
N HIS A 51 32.62 -23.62 -1.76
CA HIS A 51 33.04 -23.95 -0.39
C HIS A 51 32.47 -25.30 0.11
N ILE A 52 31.30 -25.70 -0.36
CA ILE A 52 30.70 -26.98 -0.04
C ILE A 52 31.03 -28.07 -1.09
N GLY A 53 32.06 -27.83 -1.94
CA GLY A 53 32.54 -28.78 -2.92
C GLY A 53 31.67 -28.94 -4.18
N ARG A 54 30.75 -28.00 -4.44
CA ARG A 54 29.92 -27.99 -5.67
C ARG A 54 30.52 -27.07 -6.73
N LYS A 55 30.54 -27.51 -7.99
CA LYS A 55 30.98 -26.65 -9.12
C LYS A 55 29.92 -25.60 -9.38
N ALA A 56 30.30 -24.32 -9.36
CA ALA A 56 29.35 -23.21 -9.57
C ALA A 56 29.96 -22.08 -10.40
N ILE A 57 29.12 -21.44 -11.22
CA ILE A 57 29.42 -20.26 -12.02
C ILE A 57 28.38 -19.17 -11.75
N SER A 58 28.74 -17.92 -12.02
CA SER A 58 27.77 -16.82 -11.86
C SER A 58 27.35 -16.23 -13.20
N GLY A 59 26.05 -15.97 -13.35
CA GLY A 59 25.49 -15.15 -14.43
C GLY A 59 25.81 -13.66 -14.28
N LEU A 60 26.29 -13.19 -13.13
CA LEU A 60 26.59 -11.80 -12.78
C LEU A 60 25.34 -10.94 -12.54
N SER A 61 24.17 -11.39 -12.94
CA SER A 61 22.88 -10.76 -12.60
C SER A 61 21.73 -11.76 -12.84
N ALA A 62 20.60 -11.54 -12.15
CA ALA A 62 19.37 -12.36 -12.31
C ALA A 62 18.80 -12.36 -13.75
N SER A 63 19.16 -11.40 -14.58
CA SER A 63 18.68 -11.32 -15.97
C SER A 63 19.62 -11.95 -17.01
N ASN A 64 20.79 -12.46 -16.60
CA ASN A 64 21.82 -12.92 -17.53
C ASN A 64 22.13 -14.41 -17.39
N LEU A 65 21.70 -15.19 -18.39
CA LEU A 65 22.13 -16.59 -18.56
C LEU A 65 23.53 -16.64 -19.23
N PRO A 66 24.51 -17.36 -18.69
CA PRO A 66 25.86 -17.48 -19.29
C PRO A 66 25.87 -18.38 -20.51
N ARG A 67 25.15 -18.01 -21.57
CA ARG A 67 24.91 -18.80 -22.80
C ARG A 67 26.18 -19.22 -23.53
N LYS A 68 27.20 -18.35 -23.53
CA LYS A 68 28.48 -18.63 -24.18
C LYS A 68 29.21 -19.80 -23.53
N ILE A 69 29.13 -19.85 -22.17
CA ILE A 69 29.75 -20.95 -21.40
C ILE A 69 29.00 -22.27 -21.64
N ILE A 70 27.66 -22.23 -21.59
CA ILE A 70 26.81 -23.41 -21.82
C ILE A 70 27.08 -23.95 -23.23
N LYS A 71 27.04 -23.11 -24.27
CA LYS A 71 27.29 -23.51 -25.66
C LYS A 71 28.70 -24.07 -25.89
N ALA A 72 29.72 -23.49 -25.24
CA ALA A 72 31.11 -23.98 -25.36
C ALA A 72 31.31 -25.37 -24.72
N ASN A 73 30.41 -25.82 -23.90
CA ASN A 73 30.45 -27.10 -23.19
C ASN A 73 29.30 -28.05 -23.61
N ALA A 74 28.55 -27.68 -24.66
CA ALA A 74 27.45 -28.49 -25.16
C ALA A 74 27.87 -29.89 -25.56
N GLY A 75 27.01 -30.89 -25.30
CA GLY A 75 27.25 -32.28 -25.63
C GLY A 75 28.16 -33.05 -24.67
N LYS A 76 28.64 -32.42 -23.58
CA LYS A 76 29.41 -33.09 -22.52
C LYS A 76 28.53 -33.80 -21.47
N GLY A 77 27.19 -33.82 -21.65
CA GLY A 77 26.29 -34.43 -20.66
C GLY A 77 26.27 -33.70 -19.32
N ILE A 78 26.58 -32.41 -19.31
CA ILE A 78 26.55 -31.56 -18.10
C ILE A 78 25.09 -31.31 -17.68
N THR A 79 24.82 -31.44 -16.39
CA THR A 79 23.56 -30.96 -15.82
C THR A 79 23.70 -29.53 -15.30
N TRP A 80 23.02 -28.62 -15.94
CA TRP A 80 23.00 -27.20 -15.54
C TRP A 80 21.92 -26.97 -14.45
N ILE A 81 22.30 -26.50 -13.26
CA ILE A 81 21.39 -26.27 -12.14
C ILE A 81 21.22 -24.77 -11.95
N ILE A 82 20.03 -24.27 -12.26
CA ILE A 82 19.67 -22.85 -12.06
C ILE A 82 19.38 -22.64 -10.58
N ALA A 83 20.16 -21.80 -9.92
CA ALA A 83 20.09 -21.49 -8.50
C ALA A 83 19.88 -19.98 -8.28
N GLU A 84 18.75 -19.48 -8.77
CA GLU A 84 18.30 -18.11 -8.56
C GLU A 84 17.65 -17.95 -7.17
N ASP A 85 17.31 -16.72 -6.79
CA ASP A 85 16.58 -16.44 -5.54
C ASP A 85 15.11 -16.89 -5.64
N ALA A 86 14.48 -17.14 -4.49
CA ALA A 86 13.11 -17.66 -4.44
C ALA A 86 12.02 -16.59 -4.63
N ASP A 87 12.39 -15.35 -4.95
CA ASP A 87 11.46 -14.26 -5.24
C ASP A 87 10.85 -14.34 -6.65
N ASP A 88 9.89 -13.48 -6.97
CA ASP A 88 9.21 -13.48 -8.26
C ASP A 88 10.15 -13.22 -9.44
N ALA A 89 11.17 -12.38 -9.25
CA ALA A 89 12.17 -12.09 -10.28
C ALA A 89 13.02 -13.31 -10.59
N GLY A 90 13.54 -13.99 -9.55
CA GLY A 90 14.32 -15.22 -9.67
C GLY A 90 13.49 -16.39 -10.23
N GLN A 91 12.23 -16.54 -9.84
CA GLN A 91 11.34 -17.57 -10.41
C GLN A 91 11.10 -17.35 -11.91
N ASN A 92 10.86 -16.09 -12.34
CA ASN A 92 10.66 -15.75 -13.75
C ASN A 92 11.96 -15.95 -14.57
N ALA A 93 13.11 -15.57 -14.01
CA ALA A 93 14.41 -15.83 -14.61
C ALA A 93 14.66 -17.33 -14.76
N ALA A 94 14.42 -18.12 -13.72
CA ALA A 94 14.62 -19.56 -13.73
C ALA A 94 13.76 -20.27 -14.79
N ARG A 95 12.47 -19.88 -14.94
CA ARG A 95 11.61 -20.42 -16.03
C ARG A 95 12.20 -20.12 -17.41
N LYS A 96 12.59 -18.87 -17.64
CA LYS A 96 13.18 -18.44 -18.91
C LYS A 96 14.48 -19.18 -19.21
N PHE A 97 15.37 -19.26 -18.24
CA PHE A 97 16.69 -19.90 -18.39
C PHE A 97 16.56 -21.41 -18.63
N ALA A 98 15.67 -22.08 -17.89
CA ALA A 98 15.41 -23.50 -18.07
C ALA A 98 14.88 -23.80 -19.49
N LYS A 99 13.99 -22.96 -20.00
CA LYS A 99 13.50 -23.08 -21.38
C LYS A 99 14.64 -22.94 -22.40
N GLU A 100 15.46 -21.90 -22.27
CA GLU A 100 16.59 -21.64 -23.16
C GLU A 100 17.65 -22.79 -23.15
N ILE A 101 17.97 -23.33 -21.95
CA ILE A 101 18.92 -24.45 -21.81
C ILE A 101 18.37 -25.72 -22.48
N ARG A 102 17.08 -26.03 -22.28
CA ARG A 102 16.43 -27.17 -22.94
C ARG A 102 16.36 -27.02 -24.47
N GLU A 103 16.15 -25.80 -24.97
CA GLU A 103 16.21 -25.49 -26.40
C GLU A 103 17.61 -25.74 -26.98
N MET A 104 18.66 -25.61 -26.17
CA MET A 104 20.03 -25.98 -26.51
C MET A 104 20.29 -27.53 -26.44
N LYS A 105 19.27 -28.33 -26.08
CA LYS A 105 19.32 -29.78 -25.87
C LYS A 105 20.21 -30.19 -24.69
N GLU A 106 20.39 -29.32 -23.72
CA GLU A 106 21.14 -29.56 -22.50
C GLU A 106 20.22 -29.92 -21.32
N GLU A 107 20.71 -30.76 -20.41
CA GLU A 107 19.97 -31.12 -19.18
C GLU A 107 19.95 -29.93 -18.22
N CYS A 108 18.76 -29.63 -17.69
CA CYS A 108 18.58 -28.50 -16.80
C CYS A 108 17.67 -28.84 -15.62
N ARG A 109 18.10 -28.46 -14.42
CA ARG A 109 17.33 -28.54 -13.20
C ARG A 109 17.27 -27.18 -12.52
N ILE A 110 16.30 -27.02 -11.60
CA ILE A 110 16.09 -25.76 -10.89
C ILE A 110 16.07 -26.02 -9.40
N ALA A 111 16.77 -25.18 -8.65
CA ALA A 111 16.81 -25.22 -7.21
C ALA A 111 16.57 -23.81 -6.65
N PHE A 112 15.80 -23.70 -5.57
CA PHE A 112 15.57 -22.45 -4.86
C PHE A 112 15.98 -22.53 -3.40
N PRO A 113 16.52 -21.44 -2.79
CA PRO A 113 16.71 -21.36 -1.37
C PRO A 113 15.35 -21.35 -0.64
N GLN A 114 15.35 -21.33 0.67
CA GLN A 114 14.12 -21.15 1.45
C GLN A 114 13.54 -19.76 1.19
N SER A 115 12.22 -19.64 1.11
CA SER A 115 11.56 -18.35 0.87
C SER A 115 11.95 -17.30 1.91
N GLY A 116 12.37 -16.13 1.45
CA GLY A 116 12.83 -15.03 2.31
C GLY A 116 14.30 -15.11 2.71
N GLU A 117 15.05 -16.09 2.18
CA GLU A 117 16.50 -16.25 2.34
C GLU A 117 17.18 -16.23 0.97
N ASP A 118 18.47 -15.93 0.97
CA ASP A 118 19.34 -16.19 -0.18
C ASP A 118 20.33 -17.35 0.10
N TRP A 119 21.09 -17.73 -0.92
CA TRP A 119 22.07 -18.82 -0.79
C TRP A 119 23.22 -18.46 0.15
N ASP A 120 23.56 -17.17 0.26
CA ASP A 120 24.60 -16.67 1.17
C ASP A 120 24.14 -16.75 2.62
N ASP A 121 22.86 -16.52 2.89
CA ASP A 121 22.27 -16.69 4.23
C ASP A 121 22.34 -18.15 4.67
N ALA A 122 21.92 -19.07 3.81
CA ALA A 122 21.99 -20.49 4.09
C ALA A 122 23.44 -20.97 4.34
N PHE A 123 24.41 -20.44 3.60
CA PHE A 123 25.82 -20.74 3.77
C PHE A 123 26.36 -20.17 5.09
N ARG A 124 26.12 -18.90 5.40
CA ARG A 124 26.58 -18.26 6.65
C ARG A 124 26.06 -18.95 7.89
N ASP A 125 24.82 -19.43 7.82
CA ASP A 125 24.19 -20.16 8.94
C ASP A 125 24.63 -21.62 9.02
N GLY A 126 25.55 -22.10 8.16
CA GLY A 126 26.03 -23.49 8.13
C GLY A 126 24.97 -24.51 7.69
N ARG A 127 23.88 -24.04 7.07
CA ARG A 127 22.75 -24.89 6.63
C ARG A 127 22.90 -25.40 5.19
N LEU A 128 23.79 -24.82 4.38
CA LEU A 128 24.00 -25.21 2.98
C LEU A 128 24.77 -26.54 2.91
N ASN A 129 24.03 -27.63 2.99
CA ASN A 129 24.53 -29.01 2.94
C ASN A 129 23.68 -29.85 1.97
N ASP A 130 24.02 -31.14 1.79
CA ASP A 130 23.33 -32.02 0.85
C ASP A 130 21.82 -32.15 1.12
N ALA A 131 21.40 -32.20 2.37
CA ALA A 131 19.98 -32.25 2.74
C ALA A 131 19.26 -30.96 2.32
N TYR A 132 19.88 -29.80 2.52
CA TYR A 132 19.35 -28.51 2.07
C TYR A 132 19.24 -28.42 0.55
N LEU A 133 20.26 -28.95 -0.18
CA LEU A 133 20.26 -29.00 -1.63
C LEU A 133 19.16 -29.89 -2.18
N GLN A 134 18.93 -31.08 -1.57
CA GLN A 134 17.79 -31.94 -1.95
C GLN A 134 16.45 -31.22 -1.76
N GLU A 135 16.28 -30.50 -0.66
CA GLU A 135 15.07 -29.68 -0.45
C GLU A 135 14.96 -28.53 -1.42
N SER A 136 16.08 -27.96 -1.86
CA SER A 136 16.09 -26.88 -2.85
C SER A 136 15.58 -27.31 -4.22
N PHE A 137 15.86 -28.54 -4.65
CA PHE A 137 15.26 -29.11 -5.86
C PHE A 137 13.75 -29.30 -5.72
N TRP A 138 13.29 -29.83 -4.57
CA TRP A 138 11.85 -29.93 -4.31
C TRP A 138 11.17 -28.55 -4.39
N ARG A 139 11.77 -27.51 -3.80
CA ARG A 139 11.26 -26.13 -3.92
C ARG A 139 11.18 -25.68 -5.37
N GLY A 140 12.19 -25.99 -6.19
CA GLY A 140 12.18 -25.73 -7.65
C GLY A 140 10.97 -26.34 -8.35
N TYR A 141 10.71 -27.63 -8.13
CA TYR A 141 9.56 -28.32 -8.71
C TYR A 141 8.22 -27.77 -8.20
N TYR A 142 8.11 -27.51 -6.90
CA TYR A 142 6.87 -27.01 -6.29
C TYR A 142 6.52 -25.59 -6.72
N MET A 143 7.50 -24.69 -6.72
CA MET A 143 7.28 -23.28 -7.03
C MET A 143 7.05 -23.04 -8.52
N LEU A 144 7.70 -23.82 -9.39
CA LEU A 144 7.57 -23.72 -10.84
C LEU A 144 6.61 -24.76 -11.47
N ALA A 145 5.82 -25.44 -10.66
CA ALA A 145 4.85 -26.40 -11.16
C ALA A 145 3.92 -25.75 -12.22
N GLU A 146 3.89 -26.33 -13.42
CA GLU A 146 3.13 -25.78 -14.55
C GLU A 146 1.62 -26.03 -14.43
N THR A 147 1.22 -27.03 -13.65
CA THR A 147 -0.18 -27.40 -13.45
C THR A 147 -0.52 -27.55 -11.97
N ALA A 148 -1.80 -27.36 -11.63
CA ALA A 148 -2.29 -27.62 -10.28
C ALA A 148 -2.06 -29.09 -9.85
N LEU A 149 -2.11 -30.04 -10.79
CA LEU A 149 -1.80 -31.45 -10.54
C LEU A 149 -0.34 -31.63 -10.12
N ALA A 150 0.61 -31.03 -10.86
CA ALA A 150 2.02 -31.09 -10.51
C ALA A 150 2.29 -30.50 -9.11
N LYS A 151 1.72 -29.34 -8.83
CA LYS A 151 1.87 -28.67 -7.53
C LYS A 151 1.30 -29.52 -6.38
N ALA A 152 0.12 -30.11 -6.58
CA ALA A 152 -0.49 -31.04 -5.62
C ALA A 152 0.38 -32.28 -5.39
N PHE A 153 0.92 -32.86 -6.47
CA PHE A 153 1.81 -34.02 -6.41
C PHE A 153 3.05 -33.73 -5.56
N PHE A 154 3.79 -32.65 -5.86
CA PHE A 154 5.00 -32.30 -5.13
C PHE A 154 4.72 -31.99 -3.64
N HIS A 155 3.58 -31.34 -3.34
CA HIS A 155 3.20 -31.12 -1.96
C HIS A 155 2.89 -32.43 -1.24
N HIS A 156 2.04 -33.27 -1.83
CA HIS A 156 1.67 -34.55 -1.24
C HIS A 156 2.89 -35.49 -1.09
N ALA A 157 3.74 -35.58 -2.10
CA ALA A 157 4.94 -36.40 -2.06
C ALA A 157 5.88 -36.02 -0.91
N LYS A 158 6.02 -34.72 -0.60
CA LYS A 158 6.83 -34.21 0.52
C LYS A 158 6.16 -34.39 1.87
N THR A 159 4.86 -34.07 1.97
CA THR A 159 4.17 -33.92 3.27
C THR A 159 3.36 -35.14 3.68
N LYS A 160 3.02 -36.01 2.71
CA LYS A 160 2.10 -37.16 2.85
C LYS A 160 0.68 -36.76 3.26
N GLN A 161 0.34 -35.46 3.19
CA GLN A 161 -1.01 -34.99 3.49
C GLN A 161 -2.00 -35.44 2.40
N THR A 162 -3.13 -35.97 2.79
CA THR A 162 -4.19 -36.44 1.88
C THR A 162 -5.17 -35.34 1.47
N HIS A 163 -5.10 -34.17 2.12
CA HIS A 163 -5.90 -33.01 1.84
C HIS A 163 -5.07 -31.74 2.05
N HIS A 164 -5.11 -30.81 1.09
CA HIS A 164 -4.43 -29.54 1.22
C HIS A 164 -5.04 -28.47 0.30
N VAL A 165 -5.00 -27.20 0.76
CA VAL A 165 -5.36 -26.02 -0.01
C VAL A 165 -4.10 -25.27 -0.42
N PHE A 166 -3.97 -24.96 -1.71
CA PHE A 166 -2.79 -24.29 -2.27
C PHE A 166 -3.20 -23.31 -3.36
N ASP A 167 -2.30 -22.39 -3.68
CA ASP A 167 -2.46 -21.45 -4.79
C ASP A 167 -1.73 -21.94 -6.04
N HIS A 168 -2.33 -21.74 -7.20
CA HIS A 168 -1.70 -21.96 -8.51
C HIS A 168 -2.31 -21.01 -9.52
N ALA A 169 -1.47 -20.37 -10.36
CA ALA A 169 -1.89 -19.45 -11.41
C ALA A 169 -2.93 -18.41 -10.93
N TYR A 170 -2.68 -17.80 -9.76
CA TYR A 170 -3.56 -16.79 -9.13
C TYR A 170 -4.97 -17.28 -8.73
N SER A 171 -5.19 -18.60 -8.64
CA SER A 171 -6.40 -19.21 -8.11
C SER A 171 -6.08 -20.08 -6.88
N LEU A 172 -7.09 -20.34 -6.05
CA LEU A 172 -6.96 -21.32 -4.97
C LEU A 172 -7.51 -22.66 -5.39
N TYR A 173 -6.75 -23.71 -5.16
CA TYR A 173 -7.10 -25.10 -5.41
C TYR A 173 -7.10 -25.90 -4.11
N ARG A 174 -7.89 -26.95 -4.11
CA ARG A 174 -7.85 -28.03 -3.10
C ARG A 174 -7.50 -29.32 -3.80
N TYR A 175 -6.65 -30.13 -3.17
CA TYR A 175 -6.62 -31.56 -3.51
C TYR A 175 -7.12 -32.40 -2.35
N LYS A 176 -7.72 -33.54 -2.69
CA LYS A 176 -8.14 -34.58 -1.77
C LYS A 176 -7.83 -35.95 -2.39
N LEU A 177 -7.12 -36.81 -1.68
CA LEU A 177 -6.93 -38.20 -2.08
C LEU A 177 -8.15 -39.03 -1.67
N ALA A 178 -8.48 -40.06 -2.46
CA ALA A 178 -9.46 -41.06 -2.09
C ALA A 178 -9.02 -41.84 -0.84
N ASP A 179 -9.95 -42.15 0.04
CA ASP A 179 -9.70 -42.68 1.40
C ASP A 179 -9.06 -44.09 1.47
N LYS A 180 -8.67 -44.71 0.37
CA LYS A 180 -8.03 -46.03 0.39
C LYS A 180 -6.51 -45.89 0.43
N GLN A 181 -5.94 -46.08 1.60
CA GLN A 181 -4.51 -46.38 1.76
C GLN A 181 -4.25 -47.83 1.33
N ASP A 182 -4.14 -48.09 0.05
CA ASP A 182 -3.65 -49.35 -0.48
C ASP A 182 -2.11 -49.41 -0.38
N GLU A 183 -1.51 -50.60 -0.29
CA GLU A 183 -0.05 -50.78 -0.27
C GLU A 183 0.62 -50.12 -1.49
N GLU A 184 -0.09 -49.97 -2.62
CA GLU A 184 0.38 -49.28 -3.79
C GLU A 184 0.65 -47.77 -3.59
N THR A 185 0.13 -47.12 -2.54
CA THR A 185 0.48 -45.71 -2.23
C THR A 185 1.96 -45.53 -1.85
N LYS A 186 2.62 -46.58 -1.38
CA LYS A 186 4.08 -46.57 -1.08
C LYS A 186 4.92 -46.34 -2.36
N TYR A 187 4.43 -46.75 -3.50
CA TYR A 187 5.14 -46.64 -4.78
C TYR A 187 4.78 -45.39 -5.62
N LEU A 188 4.02 -44.45 -5.02
CA LEU A 188 3.66 -43.19 -5.70
C LEU A 188 4.76 -42.13 -5.65
N TYR A 189 5.85 -42.39 -4.94
CA TYR A 189 6.86 -41.39 -4.66
C TYR A 189 8.26 -41.87 -4.99
N PRO A 190 9.18 -40.95 -5.28
CA PRO A 190 10.60 -41.25 -5.25
C PRO A 190 10.99 -41.87 -3.90
N ASP A 191 11.87 -42.85 -3.96
CA ASP A 191 12.48 -43.40 -2.75
C ASP A 191 13.09 -42.23 -1.95
N PRO A 192 12.84 -42.12 -0.66
CA PRO A 192 13.48 -41.11 0.19
C PRO A 192 15.00 -41.06 0.07
N GLU A 193 15.65 -42.20 -0.22
CA GLU A 193 17.09 -42.28 -0.48
C GLU A 193 17.53 -41.67 -1.81
N CYS A 194 16.67 -41.68 -2.84
CA CYS A 194 16.96 -41.08 -4.15
C CYS A 194 16.77 -39.53 -4.16
N GLY A 195 16.07 -38.99 -3.16
CA GLY A 195 15.81 -37.57 -3.05
C GLY A 195 15.00 -36.97 -4.21
N TRP A 196 15.13 -35.65 -4.41
CA TRP A 196 14.39 -34.89 -5.44
C TRP A 196 15.22 -34.62 -6.71
N ASN A 197 16.44 -35.10 -6.76
CA ASN A 197 17.33 -34.93 -7.90
C ASN A 197 17.05 -36.03 -8.96
N LEU A 198 15.83 -36.03 -9.52
CA LEU A 198 15.34 -37.09 -10.43
C LEU A 198 15.24 -36.61 -11.87
N PRO A 199 15.42 -37.54 -12.86
CA PRO A 199 15.11 -37.27 -14.25
C PRO A 199 13.63 -36.92 -14.44
N SER A 200 13.35 -35.97 -15.34
CA SER A 200 11.99 -35.48 -15.64
C SER A 200 11.01 -36.60 -16.01
N ARG A 201 11.49 -37.65 -16.71
CA ARG A 201 10.67 -38.81 -17.12
C ARG A 201 10.12 -39.58 -15.90
N GLN A 202 10.94 -39.85 -14.88
CA GLN A 202 10.52 -40.56 -13.67
C GLN A 202 9.47 -39.75 -12.89
N ILE A 203 9.64 -38.44 -12.83
CA ILE A 203 8.63 -37.54 -12.18
C ILE A 203 7.30 -37.66 -12.94
N GLY A 204 7.30 -37.71 -14.27
CA GLY A 204 6.09 -37.88 -15.09
C GLY A 204 5.35 -39.16 -14.78
N ASP A 205 6.07 -40.29 -14.61
CA ASP A 205 5.47 -41.58 -14.27
C ASP A 205 4.79 -41.56 -12.90
N TYR A 206 5.42 -40.96 -11.90
CA TYR A 206 4.83 -40.79 -10.55
C TYR A 206 3.59 -39.87 -10.59
N MET A 207 3.65 -38.77 -11.32
CA MET A 207 2.51 -37.87 -11.49
C MET A 207 1.32 -38.55 -12.15
N THR A 208 1.53 -39.40 -13.14
CA THR A 208 0.48 -40.17 -13.82
C THR A 208 -0.23 -41.13 -12.84
N LYS A 209 0.52 -41.82 -12.00
CA LYS A 209 -0.06 -42.68 -10.96
C LYS A 209 -0.84 -41.87 -9.92
N PHE A 210 -0.36 -40.70 -9.53
CA PHE A 210 -1.00 -39.81 -8.57
C PHE A 210 -2.32 -39.24 -9.14
N SER A 211 -2.36 -38.87 -10.42
CA SER A 211 -3.54 -38.27 -11.06
C SER A 211 -4.78 -39.16 -11.01
N ASN A 212 -4.60 -40.47 -11.02
CA ASN A 212 -5.70 -41.45 -10.98
C ASN A 212 -6.34 -41.58 -9.56
N ARG A 213 -5.76 -40.98 -8.55
CA ARG A 213 -6.15 -41.14 -7.14
C ARG A 213 -6.48 -39.85 -6.42
N VAL A 214 -6.32 -38.71 -7.07
CA VAL A 214 -6.52 -37.39 -6.49
C VAL A 214 -7.67 -36.65 -7.15
N GLU A 215 -8.53 -36.06 -6.33
CA GLU A 215 -9.47 -35.02 -6.77
C GLU A 215 -8.79 -33.65 -6.60
N ILE A 216 -8.68 -32.91 -7.69
CA ILE A 216 -8.20 -31.53 -7.67
C ILE A 216 -9.33 -30.63 -8.14
N ARG A 217 -9.63 -29.62 -7.32
CA ARG A 217 -10.72 -28.66 -7.60
C ARG A 217 -10.24 -27.24 -7.37
N GLU A 218 -10.56 -26.34 -8.30
CA GLU A 218 -10.48 -24.91 -8.05
C GLU A 218 -11.60 -24.51 -7.08
N ILE A 219 -11.23 -23.86 -5.98
CA ILE A 219 -12.17 -23.42 -4.92
C ILE A 219 -12.30 -21.91 -4.84
N CYS A 220 -11.45 -21.15 -5.54
CA CYS A 220 -11.57 -19.71 -5.70
C CYS A 220 -10.80 -19.25 -6.93
N PRO A 221 -11.43 -18.52 -7.88
CA PRO A 221 -10.77 -18.02 -9.09
C PRO A 221 -9.98 -16.73 -8.86
N CYS A 222 -9.50 -16.52 -7.63
CA CYS A 222 -8.56 -15.49 -7.26
C CYS A 222 -7.66 -15.98 -6.13
N LYS A 223 -6.55 -15.25 -5.89
CA LYS A 223 -5.60 -15.54 -4.81
C LYS A 223 -5.66 -14.43 -3.76
N PRO A 224 -6.44 -14.60 -2.69
CA PRO A 224 -6.43 -13.69 -1.56
C PRO A 224 -5.20 -13.93 -0.69
N GLN A 225 -4.39 -12.89 -0.50
CA GLN A 225 -3.24 -12.87 0.40
C GLN A 225 -3.55 -11.96 1.58
N PHE A 226 -3.49 -12.50 2.80
CA PHE A 226 -3.61 -11.68 4.00
C PHE A 226 -2.37 -10.79 4.14
N LEU A 227 -2.58 -9.49 4.33
CA LEU A 227 -1.50 -8.51 4.48
C LEU A 227 -1.32 -8.06 5.93
N TYR A 228 -2.38 -7.52 6.54
CA TYR A 228 -2.33 -6.93 7.87
C TYR A 228 -3.72 -6.76 8.49
N ILE A 229 -3.72 -6.49 9.79
CA ILE A 229 -4.92 -6.03 10.51
C ILE A 229 -4.87 -4.51 10.61
N GLU A 230 -5.92 -3.86 10.13
CA GLU A 230 -6.18 -2.45 10.38
C GLU A 230 -6.79 -2.31 11.78
N GLN A 231 -6.35 -1.31 12.52
CA GLN A 231 -6.96 -0.92 13.78
C GLN A 231 -7.34 0.55 13.73
N ASP A 232 -8.63 0.84 13.74
CA ASP A 232 -9.13 2.21 13.83
C ASP A 232 -8.71 2.85 15.16
N ILE A 233 -8.08 4.03 15.08
CA ILE A 233 -7.51 4.68 16.27
C ILE A 233 -8.56 5.31 17.19
N LEU A 234 -9.79 5.55 16.70
CA LEU A 234 -10.87 6.14 17.48
C LEU A 234 -11.78 5.07 18.10
N THR A 235 -12.18 4.07 17.31
CA THR A 235 -13.12 3.04 17.75
C THR A 235 -12.42 1.81 18.30
N GLY A 236 -11.15 1.60 17.98
CA GLY A 236 -10.42 0.35 18.28
C GLY A 236 -10.87 -0.85 17.45
N GLU A 237 -11.84 -0.68 16.54
CA GLU A 237 -12.32 -1.74 15.66
C GLU A 237 -11.20 -2.25 14.76
N ARG A 238 -11.26 -3.57 14.48
CA ARG A 238 -10.24 -4.25 13.68
C ARG A 238 -10.85 -4.82 12.42
N THR A 239 -10.18 -4.59 11.28
CA THR A 239 -10.51 -5.19 9.99
C THR A 239 -9.29 -5.88 9.41
N ASN A 240 -9.54 -6.94 8.63
CA ASN A 240 -8.48 -7.71 7.97
C ASN A 240 -8.34 -7.23 6.54
N THR A 241 -7.12 -6.89 6.13
CA THR A 241 -6.83 -6.44 4.77
C THR A 241 -6.13 -7.54 4.00
N PHE A 242 -6.68 -7.80 2.81
CA PHE A 242 -6.17 -8.76 1.82
C PHE A 242 -5.77 -8.05 0.54
N TYR A 243 -4.75 -8.58 -0.12
CA TYR A 243 -4.41 -8.29 -1.49
C TYR A 243 -4.95 -9.41 -2.36
N ILE A 244 -5.76 -9.08 -3.35
CA ILE A 244 -6.42 -10.04 -4.23
C ILE A 244 -5.78 -9.98 -5.60
N GLU A 245 -5.21 -11.09 -6.04
CA GLU A 245 -4.61 -11.27 -7.36
C GLU A 245 -5.49 -12.15 -8.25
N PHE A 246 -5.45 -11.92 -9.57
CA PHE A 246 -6.27 -12.60 -10.57
C PHE A 246 -5.44 -13.11 -11.75
N ALA A 247 -5.86 -14.25 -12.35
CA ALA A 247 -5.20 -14.85 -13.50
C ALA A 247 -5.46 -14.13 -14.83
N ASN A 248 -6.58 -13.41 -14.94
CA ASN A 248 -7.14 -12.91 -16.20
C ASN A 248 -6.78 -11.45 -16.50
N HIS A 249 -5.60 -10.99 -16.07
CA HIS A 249 -5.15 -9.59 -16.21
C HIS A 249 -6.05 -8.55 -15.54
N THR A 250 -7.01 -8.95 -14.73
CA THR A 250 -7.76 -8.03 -13.87
C THR A 250 -6.77 -7.38 -12.90
N PRO A 251 -6.78 -6.04 -12.75
CA PRO A 251 -5.93 -5.37 -11.78
C PRO A 251 -6.14 -5.92 -10.37
N SER A 252 -5.04 -6.16 -9.66
CA SER A 252 -5.08 -6.56 -8.26
C SER A 252 -5.75 -5.48 -7.41
N MET A 253 -6.41 -5.87 -6.32
CA MET A 253 -7.14 -4.94 -5.46
C MET A 253 -6.96 -5.25 -3.98
N LEU A 254 -7.19 -4.24 -3.15
CA LEU A 254 -7.26 -4.39 -1.70
C LEU A 254 -8.70 -4.66 -1.26
N MET A 255 -8.87 -5.63 -0.38
CA MET A 255 -10.13 -5.95 0.28
C MET A 255 -9.95 -5.82 1.79
N SER A 256 -10.80 -5.02 2.45
CA SER A 256 -10.84 -4.93 3.91
C SER A 256 -12.19 -5.41 4.44
N SER A 257 -12.17 -6.31 5.42
CA SER A 257 -13.37 -6.89 6.02
C SER A 257 -13.15 -7.17 7.52
N ASP A 258 -14.22 -7.17 8.28
CA ASP A 258 -14.17 -7.55 9.69
C ASP A 258 -13.95 -9.06 9.88
N GLY A 259 -13.77 -9.50 11.13
CA GLY A 259 -13.52 -10.91 11.45
C GLY A 259 -14.69 -11.86 11.15
N THR A 260 -15.88 -11.37 10.78
CA THR A 260 -17.04 -12.22 10.49
C THR A 260 -16.84 -13.02 9.21
N LEU A 261 -15.94 -12.58 8.33
CA LEU A 261 -15.62 -13.27 7.07
C LEU A 261 -15.09 -14.71 7.30
N TYR A 262 -14.52 -15.01 8.47
CA TYR A 262 -13.98 -16.35 8.77
C TYR A 262 -15.01 -17.31 9.38
N LYS A 263 -16.23 -16.85 9.69
CA LYS A 263 -17.25 -17.69 10.36
C LYS A 263 -17.71 -18.84 9.49
N THR A 264 -17.94 -18.58 8.22
CA THR A 264 -18.42 -19.57 7.26
C THR A 264 -17.81 -19.36 5.87
N PRO A 265 -17.75 -20.40 5.02
CA PRO A 265 -17.37 -20.25 3.61
C PRO A 265 -18.23 -19.22 2.86
N ASP A 266 -19.54 -19.16 3.15
CA ASP A 266 -20.46 -18.21 2.52
C ASP A 266 -20.11 -16.77 2.90
N ASN A 267 -19.76 -16.49 4.17
CA ASN A 267 -19.34 -15.16 4.59
C ASN A 267 -18.07 -14.73 3.85
N PHE A 268 -17.10 -15.64 3.72
CA PHE A 268 -15.86 -15.38 2.99
C PHE A 268 -16.14 -15.17 1.49
N SER A 269 -17.01 -16.00 0.89
CA SER A 269 -17.43 -15.87 -0.50
C SER A 269 -18.15 -14.53 -0.75
N ASN A 270 -19.07 -14.14 0.13
CA ASN A 270 -19.81 -12.88 0.03
C ASN A 270 -18.87 -11.67 0.17
N ALA A 271 -17.88 -11.74 1.07
CA ALA A 271 -16.86 -10.70 1.20
C ALA A 271 -16.05 -10.56 -0.09
N LEU A 272 -15.59 -11.66 -0.69
CA LEU A 272 -14.89 -11.63 -1.97
C LEU A 272 -15.76 -11.08 -3.10
N LEU A 273 -17.00 -11.57 -3.25
CA LEU A 273 -17.93 -11.12 -4.29
C LEU A 273 -18.26 -9.63 -4.18
N LYS A 274 -18.37 -9.09 -2.97
CA LYS A 274 -18.61 -7.65 -2.75
C LYS A 274 -17.52 -6.78 -3.40
N TYR A 275 -16.27 -7.22 -3.37
CA TYR A 275 -15.14 -6.46 -3.92
C TYR A 275 -14.81 -6.84 -5.36
N THR A 276 -14.86 -8.13 -5.69
CA THR A 276 -14.45 -8.63 -7.02
C THR A 276 -15.58 -8.64 -8.03
N GLY A 277 -16.82 -8.84 -7.58
CA GLY A 277 -18.00 -8.99 -8.43
C GLY A 277 -18.15 -10.37 -9.08
N PHE A 278 -17.08 -11.20 -9.15
CA PHE A 278 -17.10 -12.45 -9.95
C PHE A 278 -16.35 -13.64 -9.34
N ALA A 279 -15.61 -13.46 -8.25
CA ALA A 279 -14.73 -14.50 -7.69
C ALA A 279 -15.30 -15.09 -6.38
N PRO A 280 -16.18 -16.11 -6.44
CA PRO A 280 -16.72 -16.77 -5.25
C PRO A 280 -15.68 -17.71 -4.63
N PHE A 281 -15.77 -17.91 -3.32
CA PHE A 281 -15.13 -19.02 -2.65
C PHE A 281 -16.11 -20.20 -2.55
N THR A 282 -15.71 -21.38 -3.07
CA THR A 282 -16.52 -22.59 -3.08
C THR A 282 -15.92 -23.73 -2.26
N GLY A 283 -14.91 -23.40 -1.43
CA GLY A 283 -14.28 -24.36 -0.52
C GLY A 283 -15.16 -24.73 0.67
N SER A 284 -14.80 -25.80 1.35
CA SER A 284 -15.47 -26.26 2.58
C SER A 284 -15.03 -25.46 3.81
N VAL A 285 -15.66 -25.69 4.96
CA VAL A 285 -15.25 -25.14 6.25
C VAL A 285 -13.79 -25.53 6.57
N ALA A 286 -13.41 -26.78 6.28
CA ALA A 286 -12.04 -27.26 6.52
C ALA A 286 -11.02 -26.52 5.65
N ASP A 287 -11.36 -26.21 4.40
CA ASP A 287 -10.52 -25.42 3.48
C ASP A 287 -10.33 -24.00 3.99
N LEU A 288 -11.40 -23.34 4.43
CA LEU A 288 -11.34 -21.99 4.99
C LEU A 288 -10.50 -21.96 6.28
N GLN A 289 -10.65 -22.95 7.15
CA GLN A 289 -9.84 -23.08 8.37
C GLN A 289 -8.35 -23.33 8.05
N ALA A 290 -8.05 -24.09 7.00
CA ALA A 290 -6.68 -24.31 6.54
C ALA A 290 -6.05 -22.99 6.04
N LEU A 291 -6.78 -22.20 5.26
CA LEU A 291 -6.36 -20.86 4.81
C LEU A 291 -6.16 -19.92 6.01
N HIS A 292 -7.11 -19.89 6.94
CA HIS A 292 -7.02 -19.06 8.14
C HIS A 292 -5.74 -19.38 8.94
N ARG A 293 -5.48 -20.67 9.23
CA ARG A 293 -4.24 -21.08 9.92
C ARG A 293 -2.97 -20.68 9.15
N ARG A 294 -2.99 -20.76 7.80
CA ARG A 294 -1.85 -20.36 6.97
C ARG A 294 -1.60 -18.85 7.05
N TRP A 295 -2.64 -18.02 6.98
CA TRP A 295 -2.53 -16.55 7.02
C TRP A 295 -2.04 -16.03 8.36
N PHE A 296 -2.42 -16.67 9.47
CA PHE A 296 -2.08 -16.23 10.83
C PHE A 296 -0.96 -17.05 11.50
N ARG A 297 -0.26 -17.88 10.72
CA ARG A 297 0.86 -18.70 11.25
C ARG A 297 2.07 -17.87 11.68
N ASN A 298 2.35 -16.80 10.92
CA ASN A 298 3.48 -15.91 11.17
C ASN A 298 3.04 -14.67 11.97
N ARG A 299 4.02 -13.82 12.32
CA ARG A 299 3.74 -12.56 13.01
C ARG A 299 2.78 -11.68 12.19
N VAL A 300 1.65 -11.35 12.77
CA VAL A 300 0.64 -10.48 12.16
C VAL A 300 1.11 -9.02 12.23
N LYS A 301 1.06 -8.33 11.10
CA LYS A 301 1.32 -6.90 11.03
C LYS A 301 0.06 -6.12 11.41
N PHE A 302 0.21 -5.07 12.20
CA PHE A 302 -0.86 -4.13 12.51
C PHE A 302 -0.58 -2.79 11.83
N VAL A 303 -1.63 -2.20 11.25
CA VAL A 303 -1.62 -0.88 10.63
C VAL A 303 -2.68 -0.01 11.32
N ARG A 304 -2.28 1.13 11.85
CA ARG A 304 -3.19 2.08 12.47
C ARG A 304 -4.00 2.79 11.37
N ALA A 305 -5.31 2.65 11.42
CA ALA A 305 -6.22 3.29 10.50
C ALA A 305 -6.71 4.63 11.11
N ILE A 306 -6.41 5.71 10.41
CA ILE A 306 -6.73 7.07 10.84
C ILE A 306 -7.99 7.50 10.07
N PRO A 307 -9.14 7.72 10.77
CA PRO A 307 -10.41 8.02 10.12
C PRO A 307 -10.58 9.51 9.79
N PHE A 308 -9.48 10.23 9.55
CA PHE A 308 -9.44 11.60 9.08
C PHE A 308 -8.22 11.85 8.20
N ILE A 309 -8.20 12.98 7.50
CA ILE A 309 -7.09 13.46 6.68
C ILE A 309 -6.39 14.59 7.43
N GLY A 310 -5.04 14.63 7.36
CA GLY A 310 -4.22 15.65 7.97
C GLY A 310 -3.42 15.15 9.17
N TYR A 311 -3.27 15.96 10.19
CA TYR A 311 -2.33 15.72 11.29
C TYR A 311 -2.87 14.75 12.36
N GLU A 312 -2.10 13.72 12.68
CA GLU A 312 -2.32 12.78 13.79
C GLU A 312 -1.28 13.03 14.88
N ALA A 313 -1.75 13.54 16.03
CA ALA A 313 -0.88 14.08 17.08
C ALA A 313 -0.04 13.02 17.82
N GLN A 314 -0.56 11.80 18.05
CA GLN A 314 0.16 10.77 18.81
C GLN A 314 1.42 10.27 18.07
N SER A 315 1.36 10.19 16.75
CA SER A 315 2.49 9.74 15.93
C SER A 315 3.26 10.91 15.29
N ASN A 316 2.76 12.14 15.44
CA ASN A 316 3.28 13.33 14.76
C ASN A 316 3.38 13.12 13.25
N ILE A 317 2.27 12.69 12.62
CA ILE A 317 2.21 12.34 11.19
C ILE A 317 1.07 13.13 10.53
N TYR A 318 1.36 13.73 9.40
CA TYR A 318 0.34 14.17 8.45
C TYR A 318 0.04 13.03 7.51
N ILE A 319 -1.21 12.54 7.50
CA ILE A 319 -1.65 11.42 6.67
C ILE A 319 -2.68 11.88 5.63
N PHE A 320 -2.45 11.45 4.38
CA PHE A 320 -3.31 11.68 3.24
C PHE A 320 -3.59 10.34 2.53
N PRO A 321 -4.57 10.26 1.62
CA PRO A 321 -4.90 9.01 0.95
C PRO A 321 -3.73 8.36 0.19
N ASP A 322 -2.82 9.16 -0.37
CA ASP A 322 -1.75 8.70 -1.27
C ASP A 322 -0.33 9.05 -0.79
N PHE A 323 -0.20 9.80 0.32
CA PHE A 323 1.09 10.16 0.91
C PHE A 323 0.99 10.50 2.40
N ALA A 324 2.15 10.65 3.04
CA ALA A 324 2.27 11.14 4.41
C ALA A 324 3.54 11.98 4.60
N TYR A 325 3.53 12.78 5.65
CA TYR A 325 4.70 13.50 6.16
C TYR A 325 4.93 13.20 7.64
N GLN A 326 6.19 13.03 8.03
CA GLN A 326 6.59 13.03 9.43
C GLN A 326 7.84 13.88 9.58
N SER A 327 7.78 14.92 10.41
CA SER A 327 8.92 15.83 10.68
C SER A 327 9.58 16.36 9.38
N GLY A 328 8.79 16.74 8.40
CA GLY A 328 9.23 17.24 7.10
C GLY A 328 9.63 16.16 6.07
N GLN A 329 9.64 14.88 6.45
CA GLN A 329 9.97 13.78 5.55
C GLN A 329 8.72 13.26 4.82
N TYR A 330 8.78 13.26 3.49
CA TYR A 330 7.74 12.73 2.61
C TYR A 330 7.83 11.23 2.44
N GLN A 331 6.69 10.55 2.43
CA GLN A 331 6.58 9.15 2.02
C GLN A 331 5.30 8.92 1.22
N LYS A 332 5.43 8.30 0.05
CA LYS A 332 4.30 7.85 -0.74
C LYS A 332 3.65 6.61 -0.10
N VAL A 333 2.33 6.52 -0.14
CA VAL A 333 1.61 5.30 0.24
C VAL A 333 2.04 4.16 -0.69
N ASN A 334 2.35 3.01 -0.12
CA ASN A 334 2.79 1.84 -0.88
C ASN A 334 1.61 1.14 -1.59
N GLU A 335 1.89 0.15 -2.40
CA GLU A 335 0.89 -0.65 -3.12
C GLU A 335 -0.12 -1.36 -2.20
N TYR A 336 0.24 -1.57 -0.93
CA TYR A 336 -0.61 -2.17 0.09
C TYR A 336 -1.44 -1.16 0.89
N GLY A 337 -1.42 0.12 0.51
CA GLY A 337 -2.29 1.17 1.05
C GLY A 337 -1.88 1.77 2.39
N PHE A 338 -0.60 1.70 2.80
CA PHE A 338 -0.11 2.32 4.03
C PHE A 338 1.30 2.91 3.87
N VAL A 339 1.72 3.71 4.84
CA VAL A 339 3.10 4.19 5.01
C VAL A 339 3.69 3.67 6.32
N THR A 340 5.02 3.63 6.41
CA THR A 340 5.71 3.20 7.65
C THR A 340 6.79 4.20 8.02
N PHE A 341 6.65 4.84 9.18
CA PHE A 341 7.67 5.67 9.80
C PHE A 341 8.13 5.04 11.11
N ASN A 342 9.44 4.86 11.29
CA ASN A 342 10.02 4.36 12.55
C ASN A 342 9.30 3.16 13.17
N ARG A 343 8.96 2.13 12.39
CA ARG A 343 8.18 0.93 12.76
C ARG A 343 6.67 1.15 12.96
N ASN A 344 6.16 2.37 12.88
CA ASN A 344 4.73 2.66 12.93
C ASN A 344 4.16 2.63 11.52
N SER A 345 3.24 1.70 11.25
CA SER A 345 2.51 1.65 9.98
C SER A 345 1.16 2.33 10.15
N VAL A 346 0.86 3.29 9.26
CA VAL A 346 -0.37 4.09 9.31
C VAL A 346 -1.01 4.21 7.93
N LYS A 347 -2.32 4.39 7.89
CA LYS A 347 -3.09 4.69 6.69
C LYS A 347 -4.23 5.64 6.98
N SER A 348 -4.72 6.37 5.99
CA SER A 348 -6.01 7.05 6.06
C SER A 348 -7.12 6.15 5.51
N ASN A 349 -8.26 6.09 6.20
CA ASN A 349 -9.45 5.38 5.73
C ASN A 349 -10.41 6.29 4.96
N LEU A 350 -10.09 7.59 4.81
CA LEU A 350 -10.91 8.52 4.04
C LEU A 350 -10.44 8.61 2.59
N ALA A 351 -11.37 8.34 1.67
CA ALA A 351 -11.16 8.49 0.23
C ALA A 351 -11.78 9.78 -0.35
N GLY A 352 -12.45 10.60 0.48
CA GLY A 352 -13.34 11.66 0.00
C GLY A 352 -12.67 12.96 -0.46
N LEU A 353 -11.40 13.19 -0.13
CA LEU A 353 -10.66 14.39 -0.52
C LEU A 353 -9.45 13.99 -1.36
N THR A 354 -9.51 14.26 -2.66
CA THR A 354 -8.37 14.05 -3.56
C THR A 354 -7.51 15.30 -3.57
N ILE A 355 -6.31 15.22 -3.01
CA ILE A 355 -5.33 16.29 -3.03
C ILE A 355 -4.45 16.10 -4.25
N ARG A 356 -4.64 16.94 -5.28
CA ARG A 356 -3.75 17.01 -6.44
C ARG A 356 -2.51 17.79 -6.07
N ARG A 357 -1.34 17.38 -6.56
CA ARG A 357 -0.07 17.94 -6.12
C ARG A 357 1.04 17.82 -7.14
N ASN A 358 1.95 18.74 -7.06
CA ASN A 358 3.32 18.61 -7.55
C ASN A 358 4.28 18.80 -6.37
N PRO A 359 4.88 17.73 -5.81
CA PRO A 359 5.67 17.82 -4.58
C PRO A 359 6.99 18.58 -4.73
N ASP A 360 7.50 18.73 -5.96
CA ASP A 360 8.85 19.21 -6.20
C ASP A 360 8.91 20.65 -6.74
N GLU A 361 7.77 21.24 -7.08
CA GLU A 361 7.68 22.55 -7.71
C GLU A 361 6.81 23.51 -6.88
N PHE A 362 7.39 24.13 -5.85
CA PHE A 362 6.77 25.29 -5.21
C PHE A 362 7.34 26.58 -5.78
N SER A 363 6.48 27.45 -6.27
CA SER A 363 6.81 28.83 -6.63
C SER A 363 5.89 29.80 -5.90
N GLY A 364 6.46 30.77 -5.20
CA GLY A 364 5.74 31.87 -4.56
C GLY A 364 5.51 33.08 -5.48
N ALA A 365 5.79 32.99 -6.78
CA ALA A 365 5.70 34.12 -7.72
C ALA A 365 4.30 34.76 -7.80
N TRP A 366 3.25 33.98 -7.53
CA TRP A 366 1.85 34.45 -7.47
C TRP A 366 1.55 35.35 -6.27
N LEU A 367 2.41 35.40 -5.24
CA LEU A 367 2.14 36.12 -3.99
C LEU A 367 1.98 37.62 -4.19
N GLN A 368 2.76 38.20 -5.10
CA GLN A 368 2.65 39.63 -5.44
C GLN A 368 1.32 39.91 -6.16
N ASP A 369 0.94 39.09 -7.12
CA ASP A 369 -0.36 39.22 -7.81
C ASP A 369 -1.52 39.06 -6.80
N TYR A 370 -1.37 38.13 -5.85
CA TYR A 370 -2.37 37.92 -4.79
C TYR A 370 -2.53 39.14 -3.88
N TYR A 371 -1.42 39.75 -3.47
CA TYR A 371 -1.45 40.95 -2.66
C TYR A 371 -2.12 42.12 -3.39
N HIS A 372 -1.78 42.35 -4.65
CA HIS A 372 -2.39 43.41 -5.48
C HIS A 372 -3.89 43.16 -5.73
N ALA A 373 -4.27 41.91 -6.00
CA ALA A 373 -5.67 41.56 -6.26
C ALA A 373 -6.55 41.63 -5.01
N PHE A 374 -6.03 41.33 -3.83
CA PHE A 374 -6.86 41.11 -2.61
C PHE A 374 -6.43 41.93 -1.40
N SER A 375 -5.36 42.70 -1.50
CA SER A 375 -4.86 43.63 -0.49
C SER A 375 -4.55 42.93 0.86
N LEU A 376 -4.55 43.68 1.95
CA LEU A 376 -4.26 43.19 3.30
C LEU A 376 -5.25 42.12 3.77
N ASN A 377 -6.53 42.26 3.39
CA ASN A 377 -7.55 41.26 3.77
C ASN A 377 -7.25 39.89 3.17
N GLY A 378 -6.78 39.84 1.91
CA GLY A 378 -6.30 38.61 1.29
C GLY A 378 -5.10 38.02 2.02
N MET A 379 -4.16 38.86 2.45
CA MET A 379 -2.98 38.40 3.23
C MET A 379 -3.38 37.85 4.61
N VAL A 380 -4.36 38.42 5.29
CA VAL A 380 -4.91 37.86 6.53
C VAL A 380 -5.48 36.47 6.29
N LEU A 381 -6.29 36.28 5.23
CA LEU A 381 -6.83 34.98 4.87
C LEU A 381 -5.72 33.97 4.57
N LEU A 382 -4.75 34.36 3.75
CA LEU A 382 -3.63 33.47 3.36
C LEU A 382 -2.78 33.05 4.56
N SER A 383 -2.46 33.98 5.45
CA SER A 383 -1.68 33.71 6.66
C SER A 383 -2.42 32.79 7.63
N TRP A 384 -3.73 33.05 7.83
CA TRP A 384 -4.57 32.18 8.63
C TRP A 384 -4.70 30.78 8.01
N TRP A 385 -4.79 30.71 6.65
CA TRP A 385 -4.88 29.45 5.91
C TRP A 385 -3.59 28.61 6.07
N LEU A 386 -2.42 29.24 6.00
CA LEU A 386 -1.16 28.58 6.29
C LEU A 386 -1.11 28.10 7.74
N GLY A 387 -1.48 28.95 8.70
CA GLY A 387 -1.51 28.60 10.12
C GLY A 387 -2.49 27.46 10.45
N SER A 388 -3.57 27.32 9.66
CA SER A 388 -4.54 26.23 9.83
C SER A 388 -3.92 24.85 9.64
N LEU A 389 -2.84 24.75 8.85
CA LEU A 389 -2.11 23.49 8.66
C LEU A 389 -1.34 23.03 9.91
N PHE A 390 -1.21 23.91 10.91
CA PHE A 390 -0.52 23.67 12.18
C PHE A 390 -1.40 23.93 13.40
N ALA A 391 -2.71 24.03 13.22
CA ALA A 391 -3.66 24.45 14.27
C ALA A 391 -3.62 23.55 15.51
N GLU A 392 -3.49 22.22 15.37
CA GLU A 392 -3.38 21.30 16.49
C GLU A 392 -2.07 21.51 17.28
N GLN A 393 -0.93 21.67 16.59
CA GLN A 393 0.34 21.98 17.25
C GLN A 393 0.30 23.33 17.97
N ILE A 394 -0.36 24.33 17.37
CA ILE A 394 -0.55 25.64 17.99
C ILE A 394 -1.44 25.52 19.22
N ARG A 395 -2.58 24.82 19.13
CA ARG A 395 -3.46 24.55 20.27
C ARG A 395 -2.76 23.80 21.40
N MET A 396 -1.89 22.84 21.06
CA MET A 396 -1.10 22.10 22.06
C MET A 396 -0.14 23.00 22.84
N LYS A 397 0.29 24.15 22.29
CA LYS A 397 1.20 25.10 22.92
C LYS A 397 0.51 26.24 23.68
N GLN A 398 -0.63 26.72 23.16
CA GLN A 398 -1.32 27.92 23.69
C GLN A 398 -2.82 27.69 24.00
N ASP A 399 -3.28 26.43 24.01
CA ASP A 399 -4.64 25.94 24.25
C ASP A 399 -5.72 26.40 23.27
N SER A 400 -5.37 27.20 22.24
CA SER A 400 -6.38 27.81 21.38
C SER A 400 -5.89 28.07 19.96
N TRP A 401 -6.84 28.13 19.00
CA TRP A 401 -6.65 28.63 17.66
C TRP A 401 -7.87 29.45 17.22
N THR A 402 -7.64 30.67 16.71
CA THR A 402 -8.70 31.62 16.36
C THR A 402 -9.55 31.16 15.18
N PHE A 403 -10.85 31.45 15.22
CA PHE A 403 -11.70 31.40 14.04
C PHE A 403 -11.42 32.62 13.15
N LEU A 404 -11.60 32.48 11.84
CA LEU A 404 -11.57 33.60 10.92
C LEU A 404 -12.97 33.82 10.36
N GLU A 405 -13.49 35.03 10.49
CA GLU A 405 -14.68 35.49 9.79
C GLU A 405 -14.26 36.34 8.61
N TYR A 406 -14.74 35.95 7.42
CA TYR A 406 -14.40 36.59 6.15
C TYR A 406 -15.68 37.12 5.49
N THR A 407 -16.06 38.35 5.84
CA THR A 407 -17.32 39.00 5.42
C THR A 407 -17.08 40.00 4.27
N GLY A 408 -18.14 40.54 3.73
CA GLY A 408 -18.12 41.60 2.70
C GLY A 408 -19.30 41.50 1.74
N ALA A 409 -19.53 42.55 1.01
CA ALA A 409 -20.62 42.63 0.02
C ALA A 409 -20.54 41.51 -1.04
N PRO A 410 -21.66 41.15 -1.68
CA PRO A 410 -21.63 40.30 -2.86
C PRO A 410 -20.68 40.89 -3.92
N GLY A 411 -19.86 40.04 -4.55
CA GLY A 411 -18.89 40.49 -5.53
C GLY A 411 -17.55 40.98 -4.95
N ALA A 412 -17.35 41.03 -3.64
CA ALA A 412 -16.07 41.42 -3.02
C ALA A 412 -14.94 40.37 -3.17
N GLY A 413 -15.11 39.34 -3.98
CA GLY A 413 -14.06 38.35 -4.30
C GLY A 413 -13.84 37.26 -3.27
N LYS A 414 -14.67 37.14 -2.22
CA LYS A 414 -14.54 36.14 -1.14
C LYS A 414 -14.39 34.71 -1.67
N SER A 415 -15.36 34.24 -2.46
CA SER A 415 -15.34 32.87 -3.03
C SER A 415 -14.15 32.63 -3.95
N THR A 416 -13.70 33.65 -4.69
CA THR A 416 -12.50 33.56 -5.53
C THR A 416 -11.25 33.29 -4.72
N GLN A 417 -11.09 33.99 -3.60
CA GLN A 417 -9.94 33.84 -2.69
C GLN A 417 -9.97 32.48 -2.00
N ILE A 418 -11.13 32.04 -1.48
CA ILE A 418 -11.28 30.75 -0.80
C ILE A 418 -10.98 29.59 -1.78
N LYS A 419 -11.48 29.65 -3.03
CA LYS A 419 -11.16 28.66 -4.07
C LYS A 419 -9.68 28.68 -4.43
N PHE A 420 -9.04 29.84 -4.47
CA PHE A 420 -7.60 29.94 -4.66
C PHE A 420 -6.84 29.27 -3.48
N CYS A 421 -7.23 29.56 -2.26
CA CYS A 421 -6.61 28.95 -1.07
C CYS A 421 -6.78 27.43 -1.05
N TRP A 422 -7.91 26.88 -1.48
CA TRP A 422 -8.09 25.43 -1.62
C TRP A 422 -7.15 24.85 -2.69
N ARG A 423 -6.94 25.53 -3.80
CA ARG A 423 -6.00 25.09 -4.83
C ARG A 423 -4.54 25.09 -4.36
N LEU A 424 -4.17 25.97 -3.42
CA LEU A 424 -2.86 25.89 -2.72
C LEU A 424 -2.69 24.58 -1.96
N LEU A 425 -3.78 23.97 -1.49
CA LEU A 425 -3.79 22.67 -0.85
C LEU A 425 -4.01 21.51 -1.85
N GLY A 426 -4.05 21.81 -3.16
CA GLY A 426 -4.26 20.80 -4.20
C GLY A 426 -5.71 20.38 -4.40
N VAL A 427 -6.68 21.15 -3.90
CA VAL A 427 -8.12 20.84 -3.98
C VAL A 427 -8.79 21.76 -4.99
N ASP A 428 -9.43 21.18 -6.02
CA ASP A 428 -10.19 21.92 -7.03
C ASP A 428 -11.69 21.97 -6.70
N ASN A 429 -12.33 23.03 -7.18
CA ASN A 429 -13.79 23.17 -7.21
C ASN A 429 -14.50 22.97 -5.86
N TYR A 430 -13.80 23.28 -4.78
CA TYR A 430 -14.36 23.23 -3.44
C TYR A 430 -14.31 24.63 -2.81
N GLU A 431 -15.33 25.00 -2.07
CA GLU A 431 -15.40 26.29 -1.37
C GLU A 431 -15.65 26.08 0.12
N GLY A 432 -16.55 25.18 0.47
CA GLY A 432 -16.96 24.88 1.83
C GLY A 432 -18.32 24.18 1.83
N PHE A 433 -18.96 24.11 2.99
CA PHE A 433 -20.31 23.57 3.12
C PHE A 433 -21.24 24.49 3.92
N ASP A 434 -22.52 24.44 3.60
CA ASP A 434 -23.56 25.13 4.36
C ASP A 434 -23.99 24.28 5.57
N PRO A 435 -23.74 24.77 6.80
CA PRO A 435 -24.09 24.02 8.00
C PRO A 435 -25.60 23.84 8.20
N ASN A 436 -26.43 24.64 7.51
CA ASN A 436 -27.89 24.55 7.57
C ASN A 436 -28.44 23.42 6.67
N LYS A 437 -27.70 23.02 5.63
CA LYS A 437 -28.11 21.93 4.70
C LYS A 437 -27.73 20.54 5.17
N THR A 438 -27.16 20.40 6.36
CA THR A 438 -26.70 19.13 6.90
C THR A 438 -27.34 18.82 8.25
N THR A 439 -27.56 17.53 8.54
CA THR A 439 -27.99 17.10 9.86
C THR A 439 -26.88 17.34 10.90
N PRO A 440 -27.22 17.50 12.21
CA PRO A 440 -26.18 17.64 13.24
C PRO A 440 -25.14 16.51 13.23
N ALA A 441 -25.57 15.28 12.93
CA ALA A 441 -24.66 14.13 12.80
C ALA A 441 -23.76 14.23 11.56
N GLY A 442 -24.30 14.65 10.43
CA GLY A 442 -23.55 14.87 9.18
C GLY A 442 -22.53 15.99 9.34
N ARG A 443 -22.94 17.11 9.96
CA ARG A 443 -22.07 18.27 10.27
C ARG A 443 -20.92 17.86 11.16
N ALA A 444 -21.18 17.15 12.27
CA ALA A 444 -20.14 16.68 13.17
C ALA A 444 -19.12 15.78 12.44
N ARG A 445 -19.57 14.90 11.54
CA ARG A 445 -18.68 14.08 10.71
C ARG A 445 -17.83 14.93 9.77
N GLN A 446 -18.44 15.87 9.03
CA GLN A 446 -17.71 16.76 8.12
C GLN A 446 -16.64 17.58 8.85
N MET A 447 -16.95 18.11 10.03
CA MET A 447 -16.01 18.89 10.83
C MET A 447 -14.86 18.08 11.41
N THR A 448 -15.02 16.77 11.59
CA THR A 448 -14.01 15.89 12.22
C THR A 448 -13.21 15.05 11.22
N GLN A 449 -13.55 15.11 9.93
CA GLN A 449 -12.83 14.42 8.86
C GLN A 449 -11.51 15.09 8.48
N LEU A 450 -11.29 16.31 8.88
CA LEU A 450 -10.09 17.09 8.59
C LEU A 450 -9.37 17.48 9.89
N SER A 451 -8.07 17.27 9.90
CA SER A 451 -7.18 17.67 10.99
C SER A 451 -6.09 18.58 10.42
N ASN A 452 -5.87 19.72 11.06
CA ASN A 452 -4.96 20.75 10.53
C ASN A 452 -5.32 21.19 9.10
N PHE A 453 -6.62 21.36 8.86
CA PHE A 453 -7.17 21.87 7.61
C PHE A 453 -8.27 22.87 7.90
N PRO A 454 -8.51 23.82 6.98
CA PRO A 454 -9.64 24.71 7.09
C PRO A 454 -10.97 23.95 6.98
N VAL A 455 -11.93 24.33 7.79
CA VAL A 455 -13.33 23.94 7.69
C VAL A 455 -14.13 25.21 7.38
N VAL A 456 -14.54 25.35 6.13
CA VAL A 456 -15.19 26.58 5.63
C VAL A 456 -16.70 26.43 5.74
N LEU A 457 -17.31 27.28 6.55
CA LEU A 457 -18.76 27.39 6.71
C LEU A 457 -19.30 28.49 5.80
N LEU A 458 -20.19 28.13 4.88
CA LEU A 458 -20.81 29.04 3.92
C LEU A 458 -22.17 29.50 4.43
N GLU A 459 -22.49 30.79 4.25
CA GLU A 459 -23.84 31.28 4.46
C GLU A 459 -24.77 30.78 3.34
N ALA A 460 -25.93 30.24 3.71
CA ALA A 460 -27.03 30.07 2.78
C ALA A 460 -27.73 31.43 2.56
N ASP A 461 -27.80 31.90 1.31
CA ASP A 461 -28.64 33.01 0.95
C ASP A 461 -30.11 32.70 1.35
N ARG A 462 -30.61 33.39 2.36
CA ARG A 462 -31.95 33.18 2.94
C ARG A 462 -33.05 33.94 2.20
N GLN A 463 -32.77 34.48 1.02
CA GLN A 463 -33.69 35.33 0.26
C GLN A 463 -34.03 34.82 -1.12
N GLU A 464 -34.27 33.54 -1.32
CA GLU A 464 -35.03 33.12 -2.49
C GLU A 464 -36.22 32.26 -2.08
N ASP A 465 -37.39 32.72 -2.50
CA ASP A 465 -38.70 32.07 -2.46
C ASP A 465 -39.32 31.80 -1.10
N GLY A 466 -40.00 32.77 -0.50
CA GLY A 466 -41.20 32.70 0.34
C GLY A 466 -41.60 31.39 1.08
N LYS A 467 -40.88 30.30 0.91
CA LYS A 467 -41.03 29.05 1.65
C LYS A 467 -40.07 29.05 2.82
N LYS A 468 -40.60 29.26 4.03
CA LYS A 468 -39.89 28.93 5.27
C LYS A 468 -39.45 27.45 5.21
N LEU A 469 -38.21 27.21 4.85
CA LEU A 469 -37.58 25.94 5.16
C LEU A 469 -37.52 25.83 6.69
N ASN A 470 -38.23 24.85 7.24
CA ASN A 470 -38.27 24.53 8.69
C ASN A 470 -36.91 23.92 9.17
N LEU A 471 -35.81 24.32 8.60
CA LEU A 471 -34.46 23.94 9.07
C LEU A 471 -34.09 24.93 10.19
N LYS A 472 -33.89 24.41 11.38
CA LYS A 472 -33.34 25.16 12.51
C LYS A 472 -32.02 25.78 12.09
N ALA A 473 -31.92 27.11 12.11
CA ALA A 473 -30.70 27.82 11.75
C ALA A 473 -29.51 27.31 12.58
N PHE A 474 -28.33 27.22 11.93
CA PHE A 474 -27.10 26.86 12.63
C PHE A 474 -26.82 27.90 13.72
N ASP A 475 -26.64 27.44 14.94
CA ASP A 475 -26.26 28.30 16.06
C ASP A 475 -24.72 28.33 16.14
N PHE A 476 -24.14 29.49 15.85
CA PHE A 476 -22.70 29.70 15.97
C PHE A 476 -22.15 29.47 17.37
N ASN A 477 -23.00 29.48 18.40
CA ASN A 477 -22.58 29.13 19.77
C ASN A 477 -22.13 27.65 19.88
N GLU A 478 -22.55 26.79 18.96
CA GLU A 478 -22.02 25.41 18.89
C GLU A 478 -20.50 25.38 18.64
N LEU A 479 -19.91 26.44 18.08
CA LEU A 479 -18.47 26.54 17.82
C LEU A 479 -17.64 26.87 19.06
N LYS A 480 -18.29 27.31 20.16
CA LYS A 480 -17.62 27.86 21.34
C LYS A 480 -16.43 27.03 21.83
N ASP A 481 -16.61 25.74 21.92
CA ASP A 481 -15.59 24.83 22.47
C ASP A 481 -14.51 24.46 21.45
N MET A 482 -14.78 24.56 20.14
CA MET A 482 -13.86 24.17 19.05
C MET A 482 -12.64 25.09 18.92
N PHE A 483 -12.64 26.20 19.66
CA PHE A 483 -11.50 27.08 19.81
C PHE A 483 -10.35 26.42 20.58
N ASN A 484 -10.68 25.57 21.57
CA ASN A 484 -9.74 24.95 22.49
C ASN A 484 -9.24 23.59 21.96
N TYR A 485 -8.09 23.15 22.49
CA TYR A 485 -7.54 21.82 22.21
C TYR A 485 -8.47 20.70 22.73
N GLY A 486 -8.62 19.64 21.91
CA GLY A 486 -9.37 18.45 22.32
C GLY A 486 -10.88 18.60 22.45
N ALA A 487 -11.46 19.68 21.90
CA ALA A 487 -12.88 19.96 21.99
C ALA A 487 -13.75 18.93 21.27
N PRO A 488 -14.76 18.32 21.93
CA PRO A 488 -15.66 17.40 21.27
C PRO A 488 -16.73 18.15 20.46
N VAL A 489 -16.86 17.80 19.17
CA VAL A 489 -17.98 18.25 18.33
C VAL A 489 -19.24 17.48 18.68
N ARG A 490 -19.10 16.20 19.01
CA ARG A 490 -20.20 15.30 19.33
C ARG A 490 -19.71 14.13 20.19
N THR A 491 -20.55 13.70 21.11
CA THR A 491 -20.37 12.46 21.87
C THR A 491 -21.44 11.46 21.46
N MET A 492 -21.05 10.21 21.23
CA MET A 492 -21.93 9.12 20.80
C MET A 492 -21.72 7.92 21.72
N GLY A 493 -22.81 7.16 22.01
CA GLY A 493 -22.67 5.84 22.66
C GLY A 493 -22.00 4.83 21.73
N VAL A 494 -21.16 3.97 22.27
CA VAL A 494 -20.53 2.84 21.56
C VAL A 494 -21.41 1.60 21.71
N LYS A 495 -21.58 0.80 20.63
CA LYS A 495 -22.47 -0.39 20.62
C LYS A 495 -21.92 -1.59 21.41
N THR A 496 -21.01 -1.40 22.34
CA THR A 496 -20.34 -2.47 23.09
C THR A 496 -21.03 -2.91 24.39
N GLY A 497 -22.26 -2.44 24.65
CA GLY A 497 -23.03 -2.85 25.85
C GLY A 497 -22.57 -2.24 27.16
N GLY A 498 -21.57 -1.35 27.13
CA GLY A 498 -21.06 -0.60 28.29
C GLY A 498 -21.51 0.87 28.31
N SER A 499 -21.06 1.61 29.31
CA SER A 499 -21.28 3.07 29.46
C SER A 499 -20.27 3.91 28.66
N GLU A 500 -19.47 3.30 27.81
CA GLU A 500 -18.43 3.98 27.04
C GLU A 500 -19.00 4.89 25.96
N THR A 501 -18.38 6.04 25.77
CA THR A 501 -18.75 7.02 24.76
C THR A 501 -17.59 7.33 23.82
N LEU A 502 -17.87 7.43 22.52
CA LEU A 502 -16.93 7.92 21.52
C LEU A 502 -17.12 9.45 21.39
N LYS A 503 -16.03 10.19 21.57
CA LYS A 503 -16.00 11.64 21.36
C LYS A 503 -15.39 11.94 19.98
N LEU A 504 -16.16 12.58 19.12
CA LEU A 504 -15.65 13.13 17.87
C LEU A 504 -14.96 14.47 18.16
N ILE A 505 -13.64 14.49 18.14
CA ILE A 505 -12.84 15.67 18.48
C ILE A 505 -12.65 16.55 17.25
N PHE A 506 -12.80 17.87 17.43
CA PHE A 506 -12.47 18.86 16.41
C PHE A 506 -10.96 19.06 16.33
N ARG A 507 -10.40 18.97 15.12
CA ARG A 507 -8.96 19.13 14.84
C ARG A 507 -8.67 20.12 13.72
N GLY A 508 -9.70 20.67 13.09
CA GLY A 508 -9.61 21.63 12.01
C GLY A 508 -9.50 23.08 12.46
N SER A 509 -9.70 23.99 11.54
CA SER A 509 -9.74 25.44 11.74
C SER A 509 -11.01 26.00 11.11
N ILE A 510 -11.79 26.80 11.83
CA ILE A 510 -13.06 27.34 11.35
C ILE A 510 -12.85 28.64 10.58
N LEU A 511 -13.26 28.66 9.32
CA LEU A 511 -13.46 29.85 8.50
C LEU A 511 -14.96 30.05 8.28
N ILE A 512 -15.49 31.19 8.62
CA ILE A 512 -16.88 31.58 8.37
C ILE A 512 -16.90 32.61 7.25
N THR A 513 -17.61 32.34 6.17
CA THR A 513 -17.76 33.29 5.07
C THR A 513 -19.23 33.58 4.81
N GLN A 514 -19.57 34.85 4.89
CA GLN A 514 -20.94 35.33 4.71
C GLN A 514 -20.94 36.81 4.30
N ASN A 515 -22.14 37.34 3.99
CA ASN A 515 -22.26 38.74 3.58
C ASN A 515 -22.35 39.69 4.80
N ALA A 516 -22.98 39.25 5.91
CA ALA A 516 -23.09 39.99 7.13
C ALA A 516 -22.21 39.40 8.25
N GLU A 517 -21.95 40.19 9.29
CA GLU A 517 -21.20 39.70 10.46
C GLU A 517 -21.94 38.60 11.22
N VAL A 518 -21.19 37.70 11.87
CA VAL A 518 -21.71 36.63 12.70
C VAL A 518 -22.46 37.19 13.90
N LYS A 519 -23.67 36.68 14.09
CA LYS A 519 -24.45 36.95 15.30
C LYS A 519 -24.31 35.77 16.26
N ALA A 520 -23.55 35.97 17.33
CA ALA A 520 -23.28 34.96 18.34
C ALA A 520 -23.10 35.60 19.72
N SER A 521 -22.91 34.79 20.75
CA SER A 521 -22.63 35.32 22.11
C SER A 521 -21.26 36.04 22.15
N PRO A 522 -21.04 36.97 23.06
CA PRO A 522 -19.74 37.65 23.25
C PRO A 522 -18.57 36.65 23.40
N ALA A 523 -18.85 35.51 24.01
CA ALA A 523 -17.86 34.45 24.19
C ALA A 523 -17.39 33.84 22.88
N VAL A 524 -18.22 33.75 21.85
CA VAL A 524 -17.84 33.28 20.51
C VAL A 524 -17.18 34.41 19.73
N LEU A 525 -17.75 35.62 19.77
CA LEU A 525 -17.22 36.79 19.05
C LEU A 525 -15.78 37.11 19.48
N SER A 526 -15.42 36.95 20.74
CA SER A 526 -14.05 37.17 21.25
C SER A 526 -13.02 36.14 20.71
N ARG A 527 -13.48 35.06 20.06
CA ARG A 527 -12.64 34.00 19.45
C ARG A 527 -12.47 34.16 17.95
N ILE A 528 -13.11 35.16 17.36
CA ILE A 528 -13.13 35.40 15.93
C ILE A 528 -12.19 36.56 15.58
N VAL A 529 -11.34 36.32 14.60
CA VAL A 529 -10.65 37.41 13.87
C VAL A 529 -11.61 37.88 12.79
N HIS A 530 -12.07 39.11 12.88
CA HIS A 530 -13.00 39.71 11.92
C HIS A 530 -12.21 40.32 10.76
N CYS A 531 -12.52 39.89 9.54
CA CYS A 531 -11.92 40.42 8.31
C CYS A 531 -13.04 40.79 7.33
N HIS A 532 -13.18 42.08 7.04
CA HIS A 532 -14.20 42.61 6.14
C HIS A 532 -13.62 42.99 4.78
N CYS A 533 -14.07 42.34 3.73
CA CYS A 533 -13.64 42.61 2.37
C CYS A 533 -14.42 43.76 1.79
N THR A 534 -13.69 44.82 1.42
CA THR A 534 -14.23 45.97 0.68
C THR A 534 -13.87 45.87 -0.82
N GLN A 535 -14.48 46.72 -1.63
CA GLN A 535 -14.15 46.84 -3.06
C GLN A 535 -13.22 48.01 -3.35
N ASP A 536 -12.70 48.69 -2.33
CA ASP A 536 -11.92 49.95 -2.49
C ASP A 536 -10.63 49.75 -3.28
N HIS A 537 -10.11 48.51 -3.33
CA HIS A 537 -8.92 48.15 -4.09
C HIS A 537 -9.23 47.63 -5.51
N PHE A 538 -10.47 47.64 -5.96
CA PHE A 538 -10.85 47.15 -7.27
C PHE A 538 -10.46 48.17 -8.35
N THR A 539 -9.34 47.92 -9.02
CA THR A 539 -8.88 48.61 -10.19
C THR A 539 -8.88 47.66 -11.39
N ARG A 540 -8.78 48.21 -12.62
CA ARG A 540 -8.66 47.40 -13.83
C ARG A 540 -7.41 46.50 -13.78
N GLU A 541 -6.30 47.01 -13.24
CA GLU A 541 -5.03 46.27 -13.10
C GLU A 541 -5.19 45.11 -12.09
N ASN A 542 -5.78 45.39 -10.93
CA ASN A 542 -6.01 44.35 -9.91
C ASN A 542 -6.98 43.25 -10.39
N ALA A 543 -7.97 43.60 -11.24
CA ALA A 543 -8.85 42.62 -11.84
C ALA A 543 -8.10 41.66 -12.79
N VAL A 544 -7.14 42.15 -13.57
CA VAL A 544 -6.28 41.33 -14.43
C VAL A 544 -5.47 40.33 -13.58
N MET A 545 -4.93 40.77 -12.45
CA MET A 545 -4.19 39.88 -11.52
C MET A 545 -5.11 38.83 -10.90
N ALA A 546 -6.32 39.23 -10.47
CA ALA A 546 -7.31 38.30 -9.94
C ALA A 546 -7.72 37.22 -10.97
N ASP A 547 -7.87 37.60 -12.24
CA ASP A 547 -8.19 36.68 -13.34
C ASP A 547 -7.03 35.72 -13.63
N ARG A 548 -5.77 36.20 -13.58
CA ARG A 548 -4.60 35.34 -13.67
C ARG A 548 -4.57 34.30 -12.57
N LEU A 549 -4.81 34.70 -11.32
CA LEU A 549 -4.89 33.78 -10.17
C LEU A 549 -6.03 32.75 -10.31
N LYS A 550 -7.17 33.14 -10.89
CA LYS A 550 -8.28 32.21 -11.17
C LYS A 550 -7.91 31.10 -12.16
N GLN A 551 -7.02 31.41 -13.10
CA GLN A 551 -6.59 30.46 -14.15
C GLN A 551 -5.53 29.48 -13.66
N MET A 552 -4.82 29.75 -12.57
CA MET A 552 -3.81 28.86 -12.01
C MET A 552 -4.47 27.57 -11.51
N SER A 553 -3.95 26.43 -11.93
CA SER A 553 -4.44 25.10 -11.56
C SER A 553 -4.01 24.68 -10.15
N SER A 554 -4.72 23.75 -9.54
CA SER A 554 -4.29 23.11 -8.28
C SER A 554 -2.99 22.33 -8.45
N GLN A 555 -2.68 21.89 -9.66
CA GLN A 555 -1.44 21.18 -9.95
C GLN A 555 -0.22 22.11 -9.85
N GLU A 556 -0.35 23.36 -10.32
CA GLU A 556 0.70 24.39 -10.19
C GLU A 556 0.82 24.91 -8.75
N LEU A 557 -0.30 25.06 -8.04
CA LEU A 557 -0.36 25.66 -6.70
C LEU A 557 -0.15 24.66 -5.57
N GLY A 558 -0.43 23.36 -5.78
CA GLY A 558 -0.41 22.31 -4.76
C GLY A 558 0.97 22.07 -4.13
N GLY A 559 2.05 22.56 -4.72
CA GLY A 559 3.39 22.58 -4.13
C GLY A 559 3.46 23.39 -2.82
N PHE A 560 2.55 24.32 -2.59
CA PHE A 560 2.45 25.07 -1.33
C PHE A 560 2.26 24.15 -0.10
N LEU A 561 1.31 23.21 -0.16
CA LEU A 561 1.09 22.25 0.92
C LEU A 561 2.37 21.47 1.23
N HIS A 562 3.07 20.99 0.20
CA HIS A 562 4.33 20.26 0.37
C HIS A 562 5.43 21.12 0.98
N ALA A 563 5.56 22.38 0.53
CA ALA A 563 6.52 23.32 1.09
C ALA A 563 6.23 23.60 2.56
N ALA A 564 4.94 23.81 2.92
CA ALA A 564 4.53 24.03 4.30
C ALA A 564 4.89 22.83 5.20
N LEU A 565 4.54 21.60 4.78
CA LEU A 565 4.77 20.40 5.58
C LEU A 565 6.25 20.01 5.68
N ARG A 566 7.06 20.29 4.66
CA ARG A 566 8.53 20.11 4.72
C ARG A 566 9.19 21.04 5.74
N ASN A 567 8.63 22.22 5.90
CA ASN A 567 9.14 23.27 6.82
C ASN A 567 8.40 23.28 8.18
N GLU A 568 7.74 22.19 8.56
CA GLU A 568 7.00 22.08 9.83
C GLU A 568 7.81 22.49 11.08
N LYS A 569 9.14 22.34 11.05
CA LYS A 569 10.03 22.64 12.18
C LYS A 569 10.45 24.11 12.25
N THR A 570 10.18 24.88 11.20
CA THR A 570 10.52 26.31 11.12
C THR A 570 9.44 27.15 11.71
#